data_46558cbfeff81488edcc3295b7903ad3
#
_entry.id   46558cbfeff81488edcc3295b7903ad3
#
_cell.length_a   1.000
_cell.length_b   1.000
_cell.length_c   1.000
_cell.angle_alpha   90.00
_cell.angle_beta   90.00
_cell.angle_gamma   90.00
#
_symmetry.space_group_name_H-M   'P 1'
#
loop_
_entity.id
_entity.type
_entity.pdbx_description
1 polymer ?
#
loop_
_entity_poly.entity_id
_entity_poly.type
_entity_poly.pdbx_seq_one_letter_code
_entity_poly.pdbx_strand_id
1 'polypeptide(L)'
;MSRVITDQTIDSKPSSKRPIIKSAKLEDVCYDIRGPILKAADKLEAEGNNVLKLNIGNPAPWGFNAPEEILRDVVRNIPNSQGYCDSKGLFSARKAVMQYCQQVQIDDVDVEDIYIGNGVSELVVMSMQAMVNDGDEILVPSPDFPLWSAAVNLCGGTPVHYLCDEEDEWQPDLEDIRSKITPNTRGIVIINPNNPTGAVYQREMLLSLID
;
A
#
# COMPACT_ATOMS: atom_id res chain seq x y z
N MET A 1 46.16 -41.59 -48.64
CA MET A 1 45.65 -41.74 -47.26
C MET A 1 44.65 -40.61 -46.98
N SER A 2 43.39 -40.94 -47.24
CA SER A 2 42.27 -39.96 -46.99
C SER A 2 41.82 -40.01 -45.53
N ARG A 3 41.82 -38.88 -44.84
CA ARG A 3 41.19 -38.79 -43.54
C ARG A 3 39.70 -38.45 -43.71
N VAL A 4 38.89 -39.37 -43.25
CA VAL A 4 37.45 -39.21 -43.11
C VAL A 4 37.21 -38.26 -41.94
N ILE A 5 36.56 -37.14 -42.20
CA ILE A 5 36.06 -36.22 -41.17
C ILE A 5 34.68 -36.77 -40.78
N THR A 6 34.58 -37.32 -39.58
CA THR A 6 33.30 -37.72 -38.97
C THR A 6 32.54 -36.48 -38.55
N ASP A 7 31.38 -36.36 -39.15
CA ASP A 7 30.36 -35.36 -38.84
C ASP A 7 29.88 -35.52 -37.38
N GLN A 8 30.24 -34.59 -36.49
CA GLN A 8 29.68 -34.54 -35.15
C GLN A 8 28.30 -33.85 -35.23
N THR A 9 27.28 -34.63 -35.21
CA THR A 9 25.91 -34.15 -34.94
C THR A 9 25.87 -33.38 -33.63
N ILE A 10 25.72 -32.07 -33.73
CA ILE A 10 25.45 -31.21 -32.60
C ILE A 10 24.03 -31.52 -32.11
N ASP A 11 23.99 -32.28 -31.03
CA ASP A 11 22.76 -32.60 -30.32
C ASP A 11 22.17 -31.30 -29.76
N SER A 12 21.22 -30.70 -30.47
CA SER A 12 20.49 -29.50 -30.02
C SER A 12 19.58 -29.88 -28.88
N LYS A 13 20.03 -29.68 -27.64
CA LYS A 13 19.13 -29.73 -26.47
C LYS A 13 17.88 -28.88 -26.75
N PRO A 14 16.68 -29.44 -26.57
CA PRO A 14 15.47 -28.64 -26.70
C PRO A 14 15.55 -27.52 -25.68
N SER A 15 15.59 -26.29 -26.15
CA SER A 15 15.47 -25.09 -25.29
C SER A 15 14.03 -25.08 -24.77
N SER A 16 13.81 -25.73 -23.63
CA SER A 16 12.55 -25.59 -22.90
C SER A 16 12.48 -24.16 -22.31
N LYS A 17 12.10 -23.23 -23.15
CA LYS A 17 11.78 -21.88 -22.65
C LYS A 17 10.62 -22.03 -21.67
N ARG A 18 10.93 -21.83 -20.41
CA ARG A 18 9.90 -21.78 -19.35
C ARG A 18 8.90 -20.69 -19.74
N PRO A 19 7.59 -20.96 -19.82
CA PRO A 19 6.60 -19.94 -20.17
C PRO A 19 6.63 -18.82 -19.14
N ILE A 20 6.51 -17.58 -19.59
CA ILE A 20 6.34 -16.42 -18.71
C ILE A 20 4.88 -16.40 -18.28
N ILE A 21 4.62 -16.74 -17.03
CA ILE A 21 3.28 -16.74 -16.42
C ILE A 21 3.28 -15.81 -15.21
N LYS A 22 2.09 -15.38 -14.77
CA LYS A 22 1.93 -14.64 -13.52
C LYS A 22 2.48 -15.46 -12.35
N SER A 23 3.02 -14.76 -11.35
CA SER A 23 3.36 -15.41 -10.07
C SER A 23 2.09 -15.93 -9.39
N ALA A 24 2.16 -17.10 -8.77
CA ALA A 24 1.06 -17.64 -7.96
C ALA A 24 0.65 -16.70 -6.82
N LYS A 25 1.58 -15.90 -6.29
CA LYS A 25 1.31 -14.87 -5.28
C LYS A 25 0.27 -13.81 -5.72
N LEU A 26 0.00 -13.69 -7.03
CA LEU A 26 -0.97 -12.76 -7.57
C LEU A 26 -2.38 -13.37 -7.72
N GLU A 27 -2.57 -14.64 -7.41
CA GLU A 27 -3.87 -15.31 -7.55
C GLU A 27 -4.88 -14.76 -6.53
N ASP A 28 -4.43 -14.48 -5.30
CA ASP A 28 -5.24 -13.96 -4.21
C ASP A 28 -5.17 -12.43 -4.06
N VAL A 29 -4.54 -11.73 -5.02
CA VAL A 29 -4.44 -10.27 -5.00
C VAL A 29 -5.62 -9.65 -5.72
N CYS A 30 -6.60 -9.17 -4.96
CA CYS A 30 -7.75 -8.41 -5.45
C CYS A 30 -7.47 -6.91 -5.39
N TYR A 31 -6.61 -6.40 -6.28
CA TYR A 31 -6.29 -4.97 -6.37
C TYR A 31 -6.81 -4.38 -7.68
N ASP A 32 -8.10 -4.54 -7.96
CA ASP A 32 -8.76 -3.96 -9.14
C ASP A 32 -9.72 -2.84 -8.75
N ILE A 33 -9.16 -1.68 -8.40
CA ILE A 33 -9.92 -0.46 -8.08
C ILE A 33 -10.55 0.20 -9.32
N ARG A 34 -10.27 -0.30 -10.51
CA ARG A 34 -10.74 0.27 -11.79
C ARG A 34 -11.71 -0.62 -12.56
N GLY A 35 -11.85 -1.86 -12.22
CA GLY A 35 -12.70 -2.92 -12.72
C GLY A 35 -13.78 -2.64 -13.78
N PRO A 36 -14.84 -3.44 -13.81
CA PRO A 36 -15.90 -3.32 -14.82
C PRO A 36 -16.67 -2.01 -14.73
N ILE A 37 -16.75 -1.39 -13.54
CA ILE A 37 -17.47 -0.12 -13.32
C ILE A 37 -16.79 1.02 -14.06
N LEU A 38 -15.44 1.11 -14.05
CA LEU A 38 -14.73 2.13 -14.82
C LEU A 38 -15.01 1.98 -16.32
N LYS A 39 -14.95 0.75 -16.85
CA LYS A 39 -15.26 0.49 -18.26
C LYS A 39 -16.67 0.91 -18.64
N ALA A 40 -17.66 0.70 -17.76
CA ALA A 40 -19.01 1.17 -17.96
C ALA A 40 -19.11 2.69 -17.93
N ALA A 41 -18.41 3.35 -17.00
CA ALA A 41 -18.33 4.80 -16.94
C ALA A 41 -17.69 5.41 -18.21
N ASP A 42 -16.57 4.86 -18.65
CA ASP A 42 -15.86 5.31 -19.86
C ASP A 42 -16.75 5.15 -21.11
N LYS A 43 -17.55 4.08 -21.17
CA LYS A 43 -18.52 3.88 -22.26
C LYS A 43 -19.63 4.94 -22.25
N LEU A 44 -20.20 5.24 -21.07
CA LEU A 44 -21.20 6.31 -20.93
C LEU A 44 -20.65 7.68 -21.32
N GLU A 45 -19.42 7.98 -20.92
CA GLU A 45 -18.75 9.23 -21.33
C GLU A 45 -18.53 9.30 -22.84
N ALA A 46 -18.13 8.19 -23.46
CA ALA A 46 -17.99 8.11 -24.92
C ALA A 46 -19.31 8.29 -25.67
N GLU A 47 -20.43 7.94 -25.05
CA GLU A 47 -21.79 8.16 -25.56
C GLU A 47 -22.31 9.60 -25.29
N GLY A 48 -21.49 10.48 -24.67
CA GLY A 48 -21.80 11.88 -24.41
C GLY A 48 -22.49 12.14 -23.08
N ASN A 49 -22.56 11.14 -22.18
CA ASN A 49 -23.10 11.34 -20.84
C ASN A 49 -22.05 11.97 -19.93
N ASN A 50 -22.52 12.77 -18.96
CA ASN A 50 -21.64 13.32 -17.93
C ASN A 50 -21.63 12.37 -16.72
N VAL A 51 -20.47 11.77 -16.43
CA VAL A 51 -20.27 10.84 -15.30
C VAL A 51 -19.48 11.52 -14.20
N LEU A 52 -20.10 11.71 -13.03
CA LEU A 52 -19.43 12.22 -11.84
C LEU A 52 -18.68 11.08 -11.15
N LYS A 53 -17.34 11.12 -11.22
CA LYS A 53 -16.46 10.09 -10.61
C LYS A 53 -16.16 10.45 -9.14
N LEU A 54 -16.81 9.79 -8.20
CA LEU A 54 -16.64 9.99 -6.75
C LEU A 54 -15.79 8.90 -6.09
N ASN A 55 -15.28 7.96 -6.86
CA ASN A 55 -14.55 6.78 -6.38
C ASN A 55 -13.06 7.03 -6.12
N ILE A 56 -12.52 8.16 -6.60
CA ILE A 56 -11.11 8.53 -6.39
C ILE A 56 -11.06 9.99 -5.96
N GLY A 57 -10.43 10.25 -4.80
CA GLY A 57 -10.17 11.60 -4.32
C GLY A 57 -9.11 12.28 -5.18
N ASN A 58 -9.54 13.14 -6.09
CA ASN A 58 -8.65 13.95 -6.92
C ASN A 58 -9.14 15.40 -6.93
N PRO A 59 -8.74 16.24 -5.96
CA PRO A 59 -9.26 17.60 -5.82
C PRO A 59 -8.72 18.60 -6.86
N ALA A 60 -7.56 18.34 -7.47
CA ALA A 60 -6.92 19.29 -8.39
C ALA A 60 -7.79 19.70 -9.60
N PRO A 61 -8.52 18.81 -10.30
CA PRO A 61 -9.43 19.19 -11.38
C PRO A 61 -10.56 20.13 -10.95
N TRP A 62 -10.84 20.22 -9.64
CA TRP A 62 -11.87 21.07 -9.06
C TRP A 62 -11.33 22.39 -8.51
N GLY A 63 -10.06 22.73 -8.83
CA GLY A 63 -9.44 23.99 -8.43
C GLY A 63 -8.77 23.96 -7.05
N PHE A 64 -8.71 22.82 -6.38
CA PHE A 64 -7.97 22.68 -5.12
C PHE A 64 -6.51 22.34 -5.43
N ASN A 65 -5.74 23.37 -5.71
CA ASN A 65 -4.32 23.24 -6.01
C ASN A 65 -3.48 23.23 -4.74
N ALA A 66 -2.25 22.72 -4.83
CA ALA A 66 -1.28 22.86 -3.75
C ALA A 66 -0.99 24.35 -3.49
N PRO A 67 -0.75 24.76 -2.23
CA PRO A 67 -0.33 26.11 -1.89
C PRO A 67 0.88 26.56 -2.70
N GLU A 68 0.91 27.84 -3.09
CA GLU A 68 1.98 28.39 -3.94
C GLU A 68 3.35 28.30 -3.28
N GLU A 69 3.42 28.39 -1.96
CA GLU A 69 4.63 28.24 -1.16
C GLU A 69 5.26 26.85 -1.37
N ILE A 70 4.45 25.79 -1.35
CA ILE A 70 4.90 24.42 -1.60
C ILE A 70 5.45 24.29 -3.03
N LEU A 71 4.72 24.82 -4.01
CA LEU A 71 5.15 24.74 -5.41
C LEU A 71 6.47 25.48 -5.64
N ARG A 72 6.63 26.68 -5.05
CA ARG A 72 7.87 27.44 -5.11
C ARG A 72 9.05 26.69 -4.48
N ASP A 73 8.81 26.07 -3.33
CA ASP A 73 9.86 25.33 -2.62
C ASP A 73 10.30 24.09 -3.41
N VAL A 74 9.37 23.35 -3.99
CA VAL A 74 9.68 22.23 -4.90
C VAL A 74 10.56 22.70 -6.06
N VAL A 75 10.15 23.78 -6.76
CA VAL A 75 10.91 24.31 -7.92
C VAL A 75 12.32 24.76 -7.50
N ARG A 76 12.48 25.38 -6.34
CA ARG A 76 13.80 25.81 -5.83
C ARG A 76 14.72 24.63 -5.50
N ASN A 77 14.16 23.50 -5.08
CA ASN A 77 14.93 22.34 -4.65
C ASN A 77 15.18 21.33 -5.79
N ILE A 78 14.54 21.44 -6.94
CA ILE A 78 14.79 20.58 -8.11
C ILE A 78 16.30 20.46 -8.44
N PRO A 79 17.11 21.53 -8.49
CA PRO A 79 18.53 21.38 -8.76
C PRO A 79 19.29 20.52 -7.74
N ASN A 80 18.83 20.49 -6.51
CA ASN A 80 19.44 19.72 -5.41
C ASN A 80 18.98 18.25 -5.35
N SER A 81 17.97 17.88 -6.13
CA SER A 81 17.37 16.54 -6.15
C SER A 81 17.96 15.60 -7.21
N GLN A 82 19.07 16.02 -7.87
CA GLN A 82 19.66 15.27 -8.99
C GLN A 82 20.58 14.11 -8.53
N GLY A 83 20.97 14.09 -7.26
CA GLY A 83 21.87 13.09 -6.68
C GLY A 83 21.15 12.12 -5.75
N TYR A 84 21.93 11.16 -5.26
CA TYR A 84 21.47 10.27 -4.18
C TYR A 84 21.40 11.03 -2.86
N CYS A 85 20.45 10.64 -2.01
CA CYS A 85 20.36 11.09 -0.63
C CYS A 85 20.45 9.89 0.33
N ASP A 86 20.33 10.15 1.64
CA ASP A 86 20.22 9.12 2.65
C ASP A 86 19.03 8.19 2.34
N SER A 87 19.21 6.88 2.54
CA SER A 87 18.18 5.86 2.29
C SER A 87 16.92 6.03 3.14
N LYS A 88 17.04 6.67 4.31
CA LYS A 88 15.90 7.04 5.16
C LYS A 88 15.16 8.29 4.64
N GLY A 89 15.70 9.01 3.69
CA GLY A 89 15.19 10.28 3.17
C GLY A 89 15.95 11.50 3.69
N LEU A 90 15.66 12.67 3.13
CA LEU A 90 16.32 13.92 3.48
C LEU A 90 16.23 14.21 4.98
N PHE A 91 17.38 14.50 5.61
CA PHE A 91 17.45 14.82 7.03
C PHE A 91 16.52 15.97 7.43
N SER A 92 16.43 17.02 6.63
CA SER A 92 15.54 18.16 6.88
C SER A 92 14.06 17.75 6.91
N ALA A 93 13.64 16.84 6.04
CA ALA A 93 12.28 16.32 6.01
C ALA A 93 12.01 15.43 7.23
N ARG A 94 12.92 14.52 7.56
CA ARG A 94 12.82 13.67 8.76
C ARG A 94 12.75 14.50 10.04
N LYS A 95 13.59 15.53 10.14
CA LYS A 95 13.56 16.47 11.26
C LYS A 95 12.22 17.22 11.37
N ALA A 96 11.63 17.63 10.24
CA ALA A 96 10.33 18.29 10.23
C ALA A 96 9.23 17.35 10.72
N VAL A 97 9.25 16.07 10.33
CA VAL A 97 8.32 15.05 10.84
C VAL A 97 8.50 14.84 12.35
N MET A 98 9.74 14.71 12.84
CA MET A 98 10.03 14.60 14.27
C MET A 98 9.46 15.82 15.05
N GLN A 99 9.69 17.03 14.54
CA GLN A 99 9.15 18.25 15.16
C GLN A 99 7.62 18.28 15.15
N TYR A 100 6.98 17.79 14.10
CA TYR A 100 5.53 17.63 14.06
C TYR A 100 5.05 16.62 15.12
N CYS A 101 5.72 15.47 15.27
CA CYS A 101 5.39 14.51 16.33
C CYS A 101 5.44 15.17 17.71
N GLN A 102 6.46 15.98 18.00
CA GLN A 102 6.57 16.72 19.25
C GLN A 102 5.42 17.71 19.45
N GLN A 103 5.01 18.43 18.38
CA GLN A 103 3.88 19.37 18.45
C GLN A 103 2.55 18.69 18.77
N VAL A 104 2.33 17.47 18.25
CA VAL A 104 1.10 16.69 18.50
C VAL A 104 1.23 15.74 19.69
N GLN A 105 2.28 15.90 20.49
CA GLN A 105 2.52 15.13 21.72
C GLN A 105 2.68 13.61 21.49
N ILE A 106 3.33 13.24 20.39
CA ILE A 106 3.85 11.88 20.17
C ILE A 106 5.29 11.88 20.69
N ASP A 107 5.47 11.30 21.88
CA ASP A 107 6.76 11.26 22.56
C ASP A 107 7.66 10.13 22.00
N ASP A 108 8.94 10.21 22.37
CA ASP A 108 9.97 9.18 22.07
C ASP A 108 10.20 8.89 20.57
N VAL A 109 9.95 9.87 19.69
CA VAL A 109 10.27 9.77 18.25
C VAL A 109 11.56 10.54 17.97
N ASP A 110 12.62 9.81 17.58
CA ASP A 110 13.87 10.40 17.11
C ASP A 110 13.90 10.50 15.57
N VAL A 111 14.77 11.35 15.06
CA VAL A 111 14.97 11.49 13.62
C VAL A 111 15.40 10.19 12.95
N GLU A 112 16.06 9.30 13.70
CA GLU A 112 16.50 8.00 13.21
C GLU A 112 15.37 6.96 13.09
N ASP A 113 14.21 7.19 13.70
CA ASP A 113 13.03 6.33 13.60
C ASP A 113 12.18 6.65 12.37
N ILE A 114 12.51 7.73 11.64
CA ILE A 114 11.71 8.25 10.54
C ILE A 114 12.28 7.83 9.20
N TYR A 115 11.43 7.21 8.37
CA TYR A 115 11.72 6.83 7.00
C TYR A 115 10.75 7.53 6.06
N ILE A 116 11.28 8.21 5.03
CA ILE A 116 10.49 8.89 4.02
C ILE A 116 10.34 7.97 2.81
N GLY A 117 9.08 7.66 2.46
CA GLY A 117 8.73 6.88 1.28
C GLY A 117 8.02 7.73 0.22
N ASN A 118 7.83 7.14 -0.94
CA ASN A 118 7.10 7.74 -2.05
C ASN A 118 5.60 7.49 -1.91
N GLY A 119 4.99 8.12 -0.90
CA GLY A 119 3.59 7.97 -0.56
C GLY A 119 3.29 6.73 0.29
N VAL A 120 2.05 6.67 0.79
CA VAL A 120 1.58 5.59 1.69
C VAL A 120 1.71 4.21 1.05
N SER A 121 1.49 4.10 -0.26
CA SER A 121 1.52 2.80 -0.95
C SER A 121 2.90 2.12 -0.88
N GLU A 122 3.98 2.87 -1.03
CA GLU A 122 5.33 2.32 -0.86
C GLU A 122 5.57 1.90 0.58
N LEU A 123 5.19 2.75 1.55
CA LEU A 123 5.36 2.46 2.97
C LEU A 123 4.58 1.23 3.43
N VAL A 124 3.36 1.03 2.92
CA VAL A 124 2.57 -0.20 3.17
C VAL A 124 3.32 -1.43 2.68
N VAL A 125 3.80 -1.41 1.44
CA VAL A 125 4.53 -2.55 0.86
C VAL A 125 5.82 -2.82 1.62
N MET A 126 6.60 -1.79 1.94
CA MET A 126 7.85 -1.90 2.70
C MET A 126 7.62 -2.47 4.11
N SER A 127 6.57 -1.99 4.79
CA SER A 127 6.23 -2.45 6.15
C SER A 127 5.83 -3.93 6.15
N MET A 128 5.00 -4.35 5.19
CA MET A 128 4.61 -5.77 5.08
C MET A 128 5.82 -6.65 4.74
N GLN A 129 6.69 -6.22 3.82
CA GLN A 129 7.92 -6.95 3.51
C GLN A 129 8.88 -7.08 4.69
N ALA A 130 8.91 -6.09 5.58
CA ALA A 130 9.77 -6.11 6.76
C ALA A 130 9.23 -6.98 7.90
N MET A 131 7.90 -7.16 8.00
CA MET A 131 7.27 -7.76 9.19
C MET A 131 6.63 -9.12 8.95
N VAL A 132 6.25 -9.45 7.70
CA VAL A 132 5.41 -10.60 7.38
C VAL A 132 6.22 -11.74 6.78
N ASN A 133 6.10 -12.94 7.34
CA ASN A 133 6.62 -14.19 6.79
C ASN A 133 5.48 -15.05 6.23
N ASP A 134 5.86 -16.12 5.51
CA ASP A 134 4.89 -17.10 5.02
C ASP A 134 4.11 -17.71 6.20
N GLY A 135 2.79 -17.62 6.15
CA GLY A 135 1.88 -18.14 7.17
C GLY A 135 1.54 -17.17 8.32
N ASP A 136 2.17 -16.00 8.38
CA ASP A 136 1.75 -14.93 9.31
C ASP A 136 0.38 -14.37 8.89
N GLU A 137 -0.38 -13.90 9.87
CA GLU A 137 -1.67 -13.25 9.70
C GLU A 137 -1.60 -11.78 10.08
N ILE A 138 -2.21 -10.93 9.28
CA ILE A 138 -2.39 -9.50 9.57
C ILE A 138 -3.88 -9.20 9.60
N LEU A 139 -4.36 -8.67 10.71
CA LEU A 139 -5.73 -8.18 10.81
C LEU A 139 -5.85 -6.86 10.06
N VAL A 140 -6.84 -6.77 9.15
CA VAL A 140 -7.08 -5.61 8.27
C VAL A 140 -8.55 -5.19 8.40
N PRO A 141 -8.87 -3.89 8.47
CA PRO A 141 -10.27 -3.47 8.59
C PRO A 141 -11.10 -3.84 7.36
N SER A 142 -12.39 -4.03 7.54
CA SER A 142 -13.35 -4.18 6.45
C SER A 142 -14.54 -3.22 6.67
N PRO A 143 -14.71 -2.22 5.78
CA PRO A 143 -13.96 -1.95 4.55
C PRO A 143 -12.59 -1.29 4.76
N ASP A 144 -11.66 -1.52 3.80
CA ASP A 144 -10.32 -0.95 3.80
C ASP A 144 -9.89 -0.43 2.42
N PHE A 145 -8.70 0.13 2.37
CA PHE A 145 -8.01 0.38 1.11
C PHE A 145 -7.33 -0.92 0.63
N PRO A 146 -7.69 -1.48 -0.55
CA PRO A 146 -7.33 -2.84 -0.97
C PRO A 146 -5.83 -3.15 -1.01
N LEU A 147 -4.96 -2.13 -0.95
CA LEU A 147 -3.51 -2.33 -0.97
C LEU A 147 -3.01 -3.07 0.28
N TRP A 148 -3.66 -2.92 1.44
CA TRP A 148 -3.25 -3.61 2.65
C TRP A 148 -3.31 -5.13 2.46
N SER A 149 -4.46 -5.62 2.05
CA SER A 149 -4.67 -7.04 1.76
C SER A 149 -3.74 -7.55 0.65
N ALA A 150 -3.57 -6.75 -0.41
CA ALA A 150 -2.67 -7.08 -1.51
C ALA A 150 -1.21 -7.18 -1.06
N ALA A 151 -0.73 -6.25 -0.23
CA ALA A 151 0.64 -6.25 0.26
C ALA A 151 0.91 -7.45 1.19
N VAL A 152 -0.02 -7.79 2.07
CA VAL A 152 0.07 -8.97 2.94
C VAL A 152 0.19 -10.24 2.10
N ASN A 153 -0.71 -10.45 1.13
CA ASN A 153 -0.67 -11.62 0.22
C ASN A 153 0.64 -11.70 -0.57
N LEU A 154 1.13 -10.58 -1.08
CA LEU A 154 2.40 -10.55 -1.82
C LEU A 154 3.61 -10.94 -0.97
N CYS A 155 3.53 -10.73 0.34
CA CYS A 155 4.58 -11.13 1.28
C CYS A 155 4.45 -12.58 1.77
N GLY A 156 3.39 -13.31 1.38
CA GLY A 156 3.14 -14.69 1.79
C GLY A 156 2.32 -14.82 3.08
N GLY A 157 1.86 -13.70 3.64
CA GLY A 157 0.93 -13.68 4.77
C GLY A 157 -0.53 -13.80 4.33
N THR A 158 -1.41 -13.88 5.31
CA THR A 158 -2.87 -13.97 5.13
C THR A 158 -3.52 -12.72 5.73
N PRO A 159 -4.23 -11.90 4.92
CA PRO A 159 -5.03 -10.80 5.48
C PRO A 159 -6.30 -11.37 6.11
N VAL A 160 -6.52 -11.08 7.38
CA VAL A 160 -7.71 -11.47 8.14
C VAL A 160 -8.54 -10.22 8.40
N HIS A 161 -9.69 -10.12 7.73
CA HIS A 161 -10.51 -8.91 7.82
C HIS A 161 -11.33 -8.90 9.11
N TYR A 162 -11.23 -7.80 9.88
CA TYR A 162 -12.12 -7.53 10.99
C TYR A 162 -13.22 -6.55 10.58
N LEU A 163 -14.39 -6.68 11.20
CA LEU A 163 -15.57 -5.88 10.90
C LEU A 163 -15.41 -4.43 11.44
N CYS A 164 -15.70 -3.46 10.59
CA CYS A 164 -16.08 -2.11 11.01
C CYS A 164 -17.59 -1.98 10.80
N ASP A 165 -18.36 -1.81 11.86
CA ASP A 165 -19.81 -1.91 11.82
C ASP A 165 -20.45 -0.63 11.26
N GLU A 166 -21.19 -0.75 10.17
CA GLU A 166 -21.92 0.37 9.54
C GLU A 166 -22.97 0.95 10.48
N GLU A 167 -23.61 0.11 11.29
CA GLU A 167 -24.65 0.55 12.24
C GLU A 167 -24.05 1.30 13.44
N ASP A 168 -22.75 1.10 13.73
CA ASP A 168 -21.96 1.83 14.75
C ASP A 168 -20.96 2.81 14.11
N GLU A 169 -21.41 3.58 13.14
CA GLU A 169 -20.59 4.63 12.49
C GLU A 169 -19.22 4.12 11.98
N TRP A 170 -19.15 2.88 11.55
CA TRP A 170 -17.94 2.21 11.06
C TRP A 170 -16.85 2.04 12.13
N GLN A 171 -17.21 1.97 13.42
CA GLN A 171 -16.24 1.63 14.46
C GLN A 171 -15.80 0.17 14.33
N PRO A 172 -14.54 -0.16 14.64
CA PRO A 172 -14.06 -1.54 14.71
C PRO A 172 -14.79 -2.34 15.79
N ASP A 173 -15.28 -3.53 15.43
CA ASP A 173 -15.87 -4.47 16.38
C ASP A 173 -14.77 -5.21 17.15
N LEU A 174 -14.61 -4.88 18.41
CA LEU A 174 -13.58 -5.48 19.29
C LEU A 174 -13.80 -6.97 19.54
N GLU A 175 -15.04 -7.45 19.59
CA GLU A 175 -15.33 -8.87 19.77
C GLU A 175 -14.96 -9.66 18.51
N ASP A 176 -15.27 -9.10 17.34
CA ASP A 176 -14.86 -9.69 16.07
C ASP A 176 -13.33 -9.73 15.94
N ILE A 177 -12.63 -8.64 16.31
CA ILE A 177 -11.16 -8.60 16.35
C ILE A 177 -10.62 -9.70 17.27
N ARG A 178 -11.09 -9.80 18.52
CA ARG A 178 -10.64 -10.81 19.50
C ARG A 178 -10.86 -12.23 18.99
N SER A 179 -11.98 -12.47 18.34
CA SER A 179 -12.32 -13.78 17.79
C SER A 179 -11.39 -14.23 16.67
N LYS A 180 -10.73 -13.28 16.00
CA LYS A 180 -9.84 -13.49 14.83
C LYS A 180 -8.37 -13.54 15.18
N ILE A 181 -7.99 -13.22 16.41
CA ILE A 181 -6.60 -13.34 16.86
C ILE A 181 -6.24 -14.81 17.01
N THR A 182 -5.15 -15.22 16.36
CA THR A 182 -4.60 -16.57 16.43
C THR A 182 -3.11 -16.52 16.83
N PRO A 183 -2.47 -17.65 17.09
CA PRO A 183 -1.01 -17.69 17.31
C PRO A 183 -0.19 -17.21 16.11
N ASN A 184 -0.77 -17.15 14.92
CA ASN A 184 -0.13 -16.66 13.70
C ASN A 184 -0.34 -15.16 13.49
N THR A 185 -1.17 -14.50 14.28
CA THR A 185 -1.44 -13.06 14.17
C THR A 185 -0.17 -12.29 14.51
N ARG A 186 0.35 -11.56 13.50
CA ARG A 186 1.57 -10.77 13.59
C ARG A 186 1.32 -9.32 13.92
N GLY A 187 0.18 -8.79 13.48
CA GLY A 187 -0.17 -7.39 13.68
C GLY A 187 -1.59 -7.07 13.25
N ILE A 188 -1.99 -5.86 13.57
CA ILE A 188 -3.27 -5.28 13.18
C ILE A 188 -3.04 -3.94 12.46
N VAL A 189 -3.76 -3.73 11.37
CA VAL A 189 -3.78 -2.46 10.64
C VAL A 189 -4.89 -1.60 11.18
N ILE A 190 -4.56 -0.37 11.57
CA ILE A 190 -5.51 0.67 11.95
C ILE A 190 -5.37 1.83 10.98
N ILE A 191 -6.48 2.26 10.40
CA ILE A 191 -6.56 3.37 9.47
C ILE A 191 -7.48 4.42 10.10
N ASN A 192 -6.90 5.52 10.59
CA ASN A 192 -7.67 6.52 11.32
C ASN A 192 -7.28 7.95 10.93
N PRO A 193 -8.15 8.76 10.32
CA PRO A 193 -9.50 8.40 9.84
C PRO A 193 -9.47 7.27 8.79
N ASN A 194 -10.51 6.41 8.79
CA ASN A 194 -10.53 5.25 7.90
C ASN A 194 -10.70 5.66 6.43
N ASN A 195 -9.96 5.02 5.56
CA ASN A 195 -10.17 5.02 4.12
C ASN A 195 -10.77 3.65 3.73
N PRO A 196 -12.03 3.54 3.24
CA PRO A 196 -12.77 4.60 2.53
C PRO A 196 -13.90 5.28 3.32
N THR A 197 -14.24 4.86 4.54
CA THR A 197 -15.45 5.30 5.24
C THR A 197 -15.38 6.72 5.78
N GLY A 198 -14.17 7.23 6.06
CA GLY A 198 -13.96 8.51 6.73
C GLY A 198 -14.22 8.47 8.24
N ALA A 199 -14.54 7.30 8.79
CA ALA A 199 -14.78 7.13 10.23
C ALA A 199 -13.55 7.52 11.06
N VAL A 200 -13.80 8.22 12.16
CA VAL A 200 -12.79 8.54 13.16
C VAL A 200 -13.03 7.64 14.37
N TYR A 201 -12.06 6.82 14.68
CA TYR A 201 -12.17 5.88 15.78
C TYR A 201 -12.08 6.58 17.14
N GLN A 202 -12.95 6.16 18.07
CA GLN A 202 -13.03 6.72 19.40
C GLN A 202 -11.80 6.33 20.22
N ARG A 203 -11.33 7.26 21.07
CA ARG A 203 -10.14 7.04 21.90
C ARG A 203 -10.28 5.81 22.80
N GLU A 204 -11.45 5.66 23.43
CA GLU A 204 -11.76 4.56 24.35
C GLU A 204 -11.68 3.21 23.65
N MET A 205 -12.17 3.14 22.41
CA MET A 205 -12.08 1.95 21.58
C MET A 205 -10.62 1.62 21.25
N LEU A 206 -9.82 2.62 20.83
CA LEU A 206 -8.40 2.44 20.53
C LEU A 206 -7.60 1.98 21.75
N LEU A 207 -7.88 2.52 22.94
CA LEU A 207 -7.25 2.07 24.18
C LEU A 207 -7.61 0.60 24.50
N SER A 208 -8.89 0.24 24.36
CA SER A 208 -9.34 -1.15 24.58
C SER A 208 -8.76 -2.13 23.55
N LEU A 209 -8.30 -1.65 22.40
CA LEU A 209 -7.63 -2.48 21.41
C LEU A 209 -6.15 -2.74 21.77
N ILE A 210 -5.51 -1.81 22.47
CA ILE A 210 -4.09 -1.91 22.87
C ILE A 210 -3.92 -2.81 24.12
N ASP A 211 -4.93 -2.85 25.02
CA ASP A 211 -4.95 -3.69 26.24
C ASP A 211 -5.23 -5.17 25.92
#